data_761bfe8d2ecef1d9d7c7b438de490152
#
_entry.id   761bfe8d2ecef1d9d7c7b438de490152
#
_cell.length_a   1.000
_cell.length_b   1.000
_cell.length_c   1.000
_cell.angle_alpha   90.00
_cell.angle_beta   90.00
_cell.angle_gamma   90.00
#
_symmetry.space_group_name_H-M   'P 1'
#
loop_
_entity.id
_entity.type
_entity.pdbx_description
1 polymer ?
#
loop_
_entity_poly.entity_id
_entity_poly.type
_entity_poly.pdbx_seq_one_letter_code
_entity_poly.pdbx_strand_id
1 'polypeptide(L)'
;MGVWDEYIKGGKPSQKEKSLAWKTAIGLQDVDGLKASEYLIETAKQNIEGDITIAQVKDLLDSYYRSKSGRQSAEERTEEADKVSSRIAEILTEPTFNFSPDYLLQIHSRLFTGIFKDAGIIRPYNITKKEWVLDGDTVLYSSYDMIKSTLEYDFREERNTDYSSLNALQAVRQICRFISGLWQ
;
A
#
# COMPACT_ATOMS: atom_id res chain seq x y z
N MET A 1 10.83 20.80 -8.43
CA MET A 1 11.68 19.89 -7.64
C MET A 1 10.78 19.33 -6.55
N GLY A 2 10.61 18.02 -6.47
CA GLY A 2 9.70 17.40 -5.50
C GLY A 2 10.25 17.51 -4.07
N VAL A 3 9.38 17.49 -3.08
CA VAL A 3 9.70 17.61 -1.63
C VAL A 3 10.82 16.64 -1.19
N TRP A 4 10.91 15.48 -1.82
CA TRP A 4 11.85 14.40 -1.46
C TRP A 4 13.14 14.37 -2.29
N ASP A 5 13.21 15.16 -3.39
CA ASP A 5 14.32 15.05 -4.37
C ASP A 5 15.68 15.46 -3.78
N GLU A 6 15.70 16.35 -2.81
CA GLU A 6 16.91 16.77 -2.12
C GLU A 6 17.54 15.62 -1.33
N TYR A 7 16.72 14.88 -0.54
CA TYR A 7 17.17 13.73 0.22
C TYR A 7 17.57 12.56 -0.68
N ILE A 8 16.83 12.32 -1.76
CA ILE A 8 17.12 11.24 -2.71
C ILE A 8 18.47 11.48 -3.41
N LYS A 9 18.78 12.72 -3.79
CA LYS A 9 20.01 13.06 -4.51
C LYS A 9 21.21 13.24 -3.58
N GLY A 10 21.04 13.98 -2.49
CA GLY A 10 22.13 14.44 -1.61
C GLY A 10 22.18 13.82 -0.22
N GLY A 11 21.13 13.10 0.20
CA GLY A 11 21.03 12.57 1.54
C GLY A 11 21.95 11.39 1.85
N LYS A 12 22.10 11.09 3.14
CA LYS A 12 22.78 9.88 3.64
C LYS A 12 22.01 8.62 3.16
N PRO A 13 22.60 7.43 3.12
CA PRO A 13 21.93 6.20 2.66
C PRO A 13 20.56 5.96 3.32
N SER A 14 20.47 6.09 4.66
CA SER A 14 19.20 5.94 5.39
C SER A 14 18.16 7.01 5.06
N GLN A 15 18.58 8.23 4.75
CA GLN A 15 17.68 9.31 4.32
C GLN A 15 17.14 9.05 2.92
N LYS A 16 17.99 8.53 2.02
CA LYS A 16 17.57 8.15 0.65
C LYS A 16 16.53 7.05 0.68
N GLU A 17 16.76 6.01 1.47
CA GLU A 17 15.85 4.87 1.64
C GLU A 17 14.49 5.32 2.16
N LYS A 18 14.47 6.06 3.27
CA LYS A 18 13.24 6.61 3.84
C LYS A 18 12.51 7.55 2.88
N SER A 19 13.27 8.42 2.18
CA SER A 19 12.67 9.36 1.21
C SER A 19 12.02 8.64 0.03
N LEU A 20 12.61 7.55 -0.45
CA LEU A 20 12.01 6.72 -1.49
C LEU A 20 10.76 6.03 -0.98
N ALA A 21 10.78 5.48 0.24
CA ALA A 21 9.64 4.85 0.87
C ALA A 21 8.47 5.85 1.03
N TRP A 22 8.72 7.04 1.56
CA TRP A 22 7.70 8.09 1.70
C TRP A 22 7.17 8.59 0.36
N LYS A 23 8.06 8.82 -0.62
CA LYS A 23 7.65 9.21 -1.98
C LYS A 23 6.72 8.18 -2.61
N THR A 24 7.06 6.90 -2.49
CA THR A 24 6.25 5.80 -3.00
C THR A 24 4.91 5.73 -2.26
N ALA A 25 4.93 5.77 -0.94
CA ALA A 25 3.74 5.67 -0.10
C ALA A 25 2.70 6.76 -0.42
N ILE A 26 3.14 8.01 -0.50
CA ILE A 26 2.26 9.15 -0.82
C ILE A 26 1.83 9.11 -2.28
N GLY A 27 2.72 8.72 -3.19
CA GLY A 27 2.38 8.59 -4.61
C GLY A 27 1.31 7.52 -4.88
N LEU A 28 1.29 6.43 -4.11
CA LEU A 28 0.23 5.42 -4.19
C LEU A 28 -1.14 5.98 -3.78
N GLN A 29 -1.19 6.82 -2.74
CA GLN A 29 -2.45 7.48 -2.35
C GLN A 29 -2.95 8.45 -3.43
N ASP A 30 -2.04 9.17 -4.08
CA ASP A 30 -2.39 10.08 -5.19
C ASP A 30 -3.04 9.33 -6.38
N VAL A 31 -2.64 8.09 -6.66
CA VAL A 31 -3.26 7.24 -7.70
C VAL A 31 -4.74 6.99 -7.39
N ASP A 32 -5.08 6.79 -6.11
CA ASP A 32 -6.45 6.58 -5.65
C ASP A 32 -7.22 7.90 -5.44
N GLY A 33 -6.62 9.03 -5.82
CA GLY A 33 -7.21 10.36 -5.67
C GLY A 33 -7.28 10.84 -4.23
N LEU A 34 -6.50 10.22 -3.33
CA LEU A 34 -6.35 10.63 -1.94
C LEU A 34 -5.18 11.63 -1.83
N LYS A 35 -5.27 12.55 -0.89
CA LYS A 35 -4.26 13.60 -0.70
C LYS A 35 -3.70 13.56 0.72
N ALA A 36 -2.39 13.44 0.80
CA ALA A 36 -1.66 13.56 2.04
C ALA A 36 -1.76 14.99 2.60
N SER A 37 -1.86 15.11 3.93
CA SER A 37 -1.87 16.40 4.60
C SER A 37 -0.49 17.05 4.67
N GLU A 38 -0.45 18.35 4.83
CA GLU A 38 0.79 19.10 5.14
C GLU A 38 1.43 18.57 6.44
N TYR A 39 0.60 18.17 7.41
CA TYR A 39 1.07 17.61 8.68
C TYR A 39 1.83 16.29 8.47
N LEU A 40 1.32 15.40 7.61
CA LEU A 40 2.05 14.18 7.25
C LEU A 40 3.39 14.52 6.58
N ILE A 41 3.39 15.44 5.61
CA ILE A 41 4.61 15.84 4.89
C ILE A 41 5.70 16.32 5.87
N GLU A 42 5.31 17.12 6.87
CA GLU A 42 6.25 17.64 7.86
C GLU A 42 6.78 16.56 8.81
N THR A 43 5.90 15.69 9.32
CA THR A 43 6.33 14.56 10.16
C THR A 43 7.18 13.54 9.39
N ALA A 44 6.89 13.34 8.10
CA ALA A 44 7.71 12.48 7.24
C ALA A 44 9.13 13.04 7.05
N LYS A 45 9.30 14.36 6.90
CA LYS A 45 10.63 15.00 6.85
C LYS A 45 11.41 14.74 8.15
N GLN A 46 10.79 14.96 9.32
CA GLN A 46 11.43 14.69 10.61
C GLN A 46 11.85 13.22 10.73
N ASN A 47 11.04 12.29 10.21
CA ASN A 47 11.41 10.88 10.16
C ASN A 47 12.58 10.60 9.21
N ILE A 48 12.65 11.24 8.05
CA ILE A 48 13.76 11.12 7.11
C ILE A 48 15.05 11.65 7.73
N GLU A 49 14.99 12.76 8.41
CA GLU A 49 16.12 13.41 9.10
C GLU A 49 16.60 12.60 10.31
N GLY A 50 15.73 11.76 10.85
CA GLY A 50 16.03 10.88 11.98
C GLY A 50 15.67 11.47 13.33
N ASP A 51 14.96 12.60 13.34
CA ASP A 51 14.50 13.27 14.57
C ASP A 51 13.41 12.47 15.27
N ILE A 52 12.57 11.78 14.50
CA ILE A 52 11.52 10.90 15.00
C ILE A 52 11.54 9.53 14.29
N THR A 53 11.09 8.50 14.99
CA THR A 53 10.89 7.15 14.46
C THR A 53 9.57 7.04 13.69
N ILE A 54 9.42 6.00 12.86
CA ILE A 54 8.14 5.75 12.16
C ILE A 54 7.00 5.45 13.16
N ALA A 55 7.29 4.83 14.29
CA ALA A 55 6.31 4.62 15.36
C ALA A 55 5.81 5.96 15.94
N GLN A 56 6.72 6.91 16.19
CA GLN A 56 6.36 8.25 16.65
C GLN A 56 5.56 9.03 15.59
N VAL A 57 5.84 8.86 14.29
CA VAL A 57 4.99 9.43 13.23
C VAL A 57 3.55 8.92 13.36
N LYS A 58 3.36 7.62 13.51
CA LYS A 58 2.02 7.02 13.67
C LYS A 58 1.29 7.53 14.91
N ASP A 59 1.98 7.63 16.06
CA ASP A 59 1.42 8.18 17.29
C ASP A 59 1.02 9.66 17.14
N LEU A 60 1.82 10.45 16.45
CA LEU A 60 1.54 11.85 16.14
C LEU A 60 0.31 11.99 15.23
N LEU A 61 0.19 11.18 14.19
CA LEU A 61 -0.98 11.16 13.30
C LEU A 61 -2.25 10.76 14.06
N ASP A 62 -2.18 9.72 14.89
CA ASP A 62 -3.32 9.29 15.68
C ASP A 62 -3.76 10.36 16.69
N SER A 63 -2.83 11.08 17.28
CA SER A 63 -3.11 12.18 18.19
C SER A 63 -3.71 13.39 17.48
N TYR A 64 -3.16 13.73 16.31
CA TYR A 64 -3.65 14.81 15.46
C TYR A 64 -5.10 14.59 15.03
N TYR A 65 -5.43 13.40 14.54
CA TYR A 65 -6.79 13.10 14.07
C TYR A 65 -7.78 12.89 15.24
N ARG A 66 -7.35 12.40 16.41
CA ARG A 66 -8.19 12.34 17.61
C ARG A 66 -8.57 13.72 18.14
N SER A 67 -7.71 14.71 17.99
CA SER A 67 -7.98 16.07 18.46
C SER A 67 -8.96 16.85 17.57
N LYS A 68 -9.19 16.39 16.32
CA LYS A 68 -10.15 17.01 15.40
C LYS A 68 -11.57 16.55 15.72
N SER A 69 -12.42 17.45 16.19
CA SER A 69 -13.85 17.22 16.41
C SER A 69 -14.67 17.69 15.19
N GLY A 70 -15.65 16.89 14.74
CA GLY A 70 -16.57 17.27 13.67
C GLY A 70 -16.03 17.03 12.26
N ARG A 71 -15.68 15.79 11.93
CA ARG A 71 -15.10 15.39 10.66
C ARG A 71 -16.05 15.56 9.47
N GLN A 72 -15.57 16.19 8.41
CA GLN A 72 -16.19 16.14 7.09
C GLN A 72 -15.61 14.99 6.28
N SER A 73 -16.34 14.46 5.29
CA SER A 73 -15.90 13.32 4.47
C SER A 73 -14.56 13.56 3.74
N ALA A 74 -14.22 14.79 3.41
CA ALA A 74 -12.92 15.15 2.84
C ALA A 74 -11.76 14.97 3.85
N GLU A 75 -12.01 15.21 5.14
CA GLU A 75 -11.02 15.01 6.21
C GLU A 75 -10.82 13.53 6.52
N GLU A 76 -11.88 12.71 6.42
CA GLU A 76 -11.77 11.24 6.56
C GLU A 76 -10.86 10.65 5.47
N ARG A 77 -10.99 11.10 4.23
CA ARG A 77 -10.11 10.68 3.12
C ARG A 77 -8.66 11.12 3.32
N THR A 78 -8.43 12.30 3.89
CA THR A 78 -7.07 12.77 4.21
C THR A 78 -6.48 11.98 5.37
N GLU A 79 -7.26 11.64 6.40
CA GLU A 79 -6.83 10.76 7.48
C GLU A 79 -6.44 9.37 6.96
N GLU A 80 -7.25 8.81 6.08
CA GLU A 80 -6.93 7.56 5.40
C GLU A 80 -5.59 7.65 4.67
N ALA A 81 -5.40 8.68 3.82
CA ALA A 81 -4.16 8.88 3.08
C ALA A 81 -2.95 8.96 4.00
N ASP A 82 -3.03 9.72 5.08
CA ASP A 82 -1.94 9.92 6.00
C ASP A 82 -1.57 8.63 6.76
N LYS A 83 -2.58 7.94 7.31
CA LYS A 83 -2.37 6.70 8.05
C LYS A 83 -1.84 5.58 7.16
N VAL A 84 -2.42 5.41 5.97
CA VAL A 84 -1.97 4.38 5.03
C VAL A 84 -0.57 4.69 4.51
N SER A 85 -0.25 5.94 4.16
CA SER A 85 1.10 6.33 3.75
C SER A 85 2.15 6.01 4.81
N SER A 86 1.89 6.31 6.09
CA SER A 86 2.84 6.02 7.16
C SER A 86 3.09 4.51 7.32
N ARG A 87 2.07 3.69 7.15
CA ARG A 87 2.15 2.22 7.21
C ARG A 87 2.85 1.63 5.99
N ILE A 88 2.62 2.17 4.79
CA ILE A 88 3.37 1.78 3.59
C ILE A 88 4.84 2.13 3.73
N ALA A 89 5.18 3.33 4.19
CA ALA A 89 6.56 3.74 4.40
C ALA A 89 7.28 2.84 5.41
N GLU A 90 6.60 2.41 6.49
CA GLU A 90 7.12 1.42 7.43
C GLU A 90 7.42 0.08 6.75
N ILE A 91 6.44 -0.48 6.04
CA ILE A 91 6.58 -1.79 5.36
C ILE A 91 7.72 -1.76 4.34
N LEU A 92 7.85 -0.68 3.56
CA LEU A 92 8.89 -0.54 2.54
C LEU A 92 10.32 -0.43 3.12
N THR A 93 10.45 -0.06 4.40
CA THR A 93 11.75 0.01 5.10
C THR A 93 12.06 -1.22 5.94
N GLU A 94 11.19 -2.23 5.96
CA GLU A 94 11.45 -3.48 6.65
C GLU A 94 12.43 -4.37 5.85
N PRO A 95 13.41 -4.98 6.53
CA PRO A 95 14.41 -5.80 5.84
C PRO A 95 13.88 -7.18 5.42
N THR A 96 12.70 -7.57 5.89
CA THR A 96 12.15 -8.91 5.69
C THR A 96 10.89 -8.86 4.84
N PHE A 97 10.84 -9.73 3.85
CA PHE A 97 9.67 -9.95 3.00
C PHE A 97 9.37 -11.45 2.92
N ASN A 98 8.11 -11.82 3.11
CA ASN A 98 7.65 -13.20 2.98
C ASN A 98 6.67 -13.31 1.82
N PHE A 99 7.05 -14.05 0.78
CA PHE A 99 6.20 -14.26 -0.39
C PHE A 99 5.18 -15.39 -0.11
N SER A 100 4.04 -15.03 0.49
CA SER A 100 2.96 -15.97 0.82
C SER A 100 1.59 -15.29 0.84
N PRO A 101 0.49 -16.03 0.62
CA PRO A 101 -0.87 -15.50 0.78
C PRO A 101 -1.13 -14.92 2.17
N ASP A 102 -0.66 -15.58 3.21
CA ASP A 102 -0.84 -15.11 4.59
C ASP A 102 -0.14 -13.76 4.82
N TYR A 103 1.04 -13.55 4.23
CA TYR A 103 1.74 -12.28 4.32
C TYR A 103 1.01 -11.17 3.55
N LEU A 104 0.39 -11.47 2.40
CA LEU A 104 -0.48 -10.53 1.70
C LEU A 104 -1.64 -10.08 2.59
N LEU A 105 -2.31 -11.01 3.28
CA LEU A 105 -3.38 -10.67 4.22
C LEU A 105 -2.86 -9.87 5.44
N GLN A 106 -1.68 -10.17 5.92
CA GLN A 106 -1.04 -9.39 6.98
C GLN A 106 -0.73 -7.95 6.53
N ILE A 107 -0.21 -7.77 5.31
CA ILE A 107 0.00 -6.42 4.74
C ILE A 107 -1.32 -5.68 4.66
N HIS A 108 -2.38 -6.30 4.12
CA HIS A 108 -3.71 -5.69 4.04
C HIS A 108 -4.24 -5.32 5.43
N SER A 109 -4.09 -6.20 6.43
CA SER A 109 -4.43 -5.91 7.81
C SER A 109 -3.67 -4.72 8.37
N ARG A 110 -2.34 -4.70 8.20
CA ARG A 110 -1.48 -3.61 8.70
C ARG A 110 -1.82 -2.28 8.06
N LEU A 111 -2.12 -2.26 6.76
CA LEU A 111 -2.45 -1.04 6.04
C LEU A 111 -3.80 -0.46 6.49
N PHE A 112 -4.81 -1.30 6.69
CA PHE A 112 -6.20 -0.86 6.77
C PHE A 112 -6.88 -1.07 8.12
N THR A 113 -6.21 -1.63 9.15
CA THR A 113 -6.77 -1.73 10.50
C THR A 113 -7.16 -0.35 11.02
N GLY A 114 -8.41 -0.23 11.48
CA GLY A 114 -9.00 1.02 11.96
C GLY A 114 -9.45 1.99 10.85
N ILE A 115 -9.30 1.59 9.58
CA ILE A 115 -9.82 2.29 8.40
C ILE A 115 -10.96 1.47 7.80
N PHE A 116 -10.72 0.21 7.46
CA PHE A 116 -11.74 -0.69 6.95
C PHE A 116 -12.07 -1.78 7.97
N LYS A 117 -13.37 -2.10 8.07
CA LYS A 117 -13.88 -3.10 9.01
C LYS A 117 -13.27 -4.48 8.80
N ASP A 118 -13.07 -4.87 7.54
CA ASP A 118 -12.63 -6.21 7.15
C ASP A 118 -11.13 -6.23 6.74
N ALA A 119 -10.31 -5.39 7.38
CA ALA A 119 -8.88 -5.32 7.11
C ALA A 119 -8.17 -6.65 7.37
N GLY A 120 -7.54 -7.22 6.34
CA GLY A 120 -6.84 -8.52 6.41
C GLY A 120 -7.75 -9.75 6.36
N ILE A 121 -9.03 -9.57 6.06
CA ILE A 121 -10.02 -10.65 6.00
C ILE A 121 -10.42 -10.88 4.54
N ILE A 122 -10.39 -12.13 4.09
CA ILE A 122 -10.98 -12.50 2.80
C ILE A 122 -12.50 -12.32 2.91
N ARG A 123 -13.09 -11.60 1.95
CA ARG A 123 -14.53 -11.36 1.92
C ARG A 123 -15.33 -12.69 1.96
N PRO A 124 -16.40 -12.79 2.76
CA PRO A 124 -17.24 -13.99 2.84
C PRO A 124 -18.45 -13.95 1.89
N TYR A 125 -18.42 -13.11 0.85
CA TYR A 125 -19.50 -12.91 -0.11
C TYR A 125 -18.98 -12.59 -1.51
N ASN A 126 -19.80 -12.86 -2.53
CA ASN A 126 -19.47 -12.49 -3.90
C ASN A 126 -19.69 -10.99 -4.12
N ILE A 127 -18.82 -10.40 -4.94
CA ILE A 127 -18.94 -9.01 -5.36
C ILE A 127 -19.15 -8.94 -6.87
N THR A 128 -19.89 -7.93 -7.29
CA THR A 128 -19.97 -7.50 -8.66
C THR A 128 -19.71 -6.00 -8.69
N LYS A 129 -18.92 -5.53 -9.64
CA LYS A 129 -18.61 -4.12 -9.78
C LYS A 129 -18.72 -3.74 -11.25
N LYS A 130 -19.61 -2.79 -11.55
CA LYS A 130 -19.69 -2.22 -12.89
C LYS A 130 -18.57 -1.23 -13.07
N GLU A 131 -17.71 -1.48 -14.05
CA GLU A 131 -16.59 -0.62 -14.35
C GLU A 131 -16.93 0.29 -15.55
N TRP A 132 -16.73 1.59 -15.37
CA TRP A 132 -16.97 2.57 -16.42
C TRP A 132 -16.05 2.36 -17.64
N VAL A 133 -14.83 1.86 -17.43
CA VAL A 133 -13.87 1.52 -18.51
C VAL A 133 -14.30 0.34 -19.37
N LEU A 134 -15.29 -0.42 -18.92
CA LEU A 134 -15.87 -1.56 -19.64
C LEU A 134 -17.28 -1.23 -20.18
N ASP A 135 -17.61 0.04 -20.41
CA ASP A 135 -18.92 0.50 -20.88
C ASP A 135 -20.09 0.02 -20.00
N GLY A 136 -19.84 -0.20 -18.72
CA GLY A 136 -20.82 -0.65 -17.74
C GLY A 136 -20.92 -2.16 -17.57
N ASP A 137 -20.11 -2.95 -18.28
CA ASP A 137 -19.95 -4.36 -18.00
C ASP A 137 -19.27 -4.59 -16.65
N THR A 138 -19.49 -5.76 -16.06
CA THR A 138 -18.90 -6.11 -14.76
C THR A 138 -17.61 -6.91 -14.93
N VAL A 139 -16.66 -6.65 -14.06
CA VAL A 139 -15.51 -7.57 -13.88
C VAL A 139 -16.02 -8.83 -13.18
N LEU A 140 -15.65 -9.98 -13.71
CA LEU A 140 -15.92 -11.26 -13.06
C LEU A 140 -14.85 -11.48 -11.98
N TYR A 141 -15.28 -11.35 -10.72
CA TYR A 141 -14.44 -11.66 -9.58
C TYR A 141 -14.53 -13.15 -9.22
N SER A 142 -13.47 -13.71 -8.69
CA SER A 142 -13.50 -15.08 -8.12
C SER A 142 -14.60 -15.20 -7.08
N SER A 143 -15.28 -16.35 -7.05
CA SER A 143 -16.24 -16.67 -5.99
C SER A 143 -15.52 -16.64 -4.63
N TYR A 144 -16.17 -16.10 -3.61
CA TYR A 144 -15.56 -15.89 -2.28
C TYR A 144 -14.98 -17.17 -1.66
N ASP A 145 -15.62 -18.33 -1.90
CA ASP A 145 -15.17 -19.63 -1.42
C ASP A 145 -13.93 -20.18 -2.16
N MET A 146 -13.63 -19.63 -3.34
CA MET A 146 -12.47 -19.99 -4.14
C MET A 146 -11.25 -19.08 -3.91
N ILE A 147 -11.42 -17.89 -3.32
CA ILE A 147 -10.34 -16.88 -3.20
C ILE A 147 -9.11 -17.49 -2.52
N LYS A 148 -9.29 -18.20 -1.41
CA LYS A 148 -8.15 -18.77 -0.67
C LYS A 148 -7.38 -19.78 -1.51
N SER A 149 -8.07 -20.72 -2.15
CA SER A 149 -7.44 -21.75 -2.99
C SER A 149 -6.78 -21.15 -4.23
N THR A 150 -7.38 -20.11 -4.81
CA THR A 150 -6.79 -19.37 -5.95
C THR A 150 -5.52 -18.66 -5.54
N LEU A 151 -5.52 -17.94 -4.42
CA LEU A 151 -4.31 -17.31 -3.89
C LEU A 151 -3.19 -18.33 -3.61
N GLU A 152 -3.51 -19.44 -2.97
CA GLU A 152 -2.54 -20.51 -2.70
C GLU A 152 -1.95 -21.09 -4.00
N TYR A 153 -2.79 -21.25 -5.02
CA TYR A 153 -2.37 -21.71 -6.34
C TYR A 153 -1.45 -20.66 -7.01
N ASP A 154 -1.87 -19.40 -7.11
CA ASP A 154 -1.14 -18.35 -7.79
C ASP A 154 0.24 -18.10 -7.15
N PHE A 155 0.30 -18.04 -5.82
CA PHE A 155 1.57 -17.89 -5.09
C PHE A 155 2.50 -19.10 -5.27
N ARG A 156 1.95 -20.30 -5.39
CA ARG A 156 2.74 -21.50 -5.66
C ARG A 156 3.31 -21.49 -7.08
N GLU A 157 2.48 -21.18 -8.09
CA GLU A 157 2.91 -21.12 -9.49
C GLU A 157 3.96 -20.03 -9.66
N GLU A 158 3.76 -18.86 -9.08
CA GLU A 158 4.72 -17.75 -9.17
C GLU A 158 6.05 -18.08 -8.49
N ARG A 159 6.03 -18.78 -7.36
CA ARG A 159 7.23 -19.25 -6.67
C ARG A 159 8.04 -20.23 -7.50
N ASN A 160 7.37 -21.01 -8.34
CA ASN A 160 8.00 -22.00 -9.22
C ASN A 160 8.48 -21.40 -10.55
N THR A 161 8.19 -20.13 -10.80
CA THR A 161 8.63 -19.45 -12.04
C THR A 161 10.14 -19.24 -12.03
N ASP A 162 10.81 -19.78 -13.05
CA ASP A 162 12.24 -19.55 -13.25
C ASP A 162 12.50 -18.22 -13.96
N TYR A 163 12.67 -17.17 -13.18
CA TYR A 163 12.96 -15.83 -13.67
C TYR A 163 14.33 -15.72 -14.37
N SER A 164 15.28 -16.63 -14.08
CA SER A 164 16.61 -16.59 -14.70
C SER A 164 16.56 -16.94 -16.19
N SER A 165 15.54 -17.67 -16.63
CA SER A 165 15.29 -18.02 -18.03
C SER A 165 14.56 -16.94 -18.83
N LEU A 166 14.04 -15.90 -18.16
CA LEU A 166 13.21 -14.86 -18.76
C LEU A 166 14.04 -13.62 -19.13
N ASN A 167 13.72 -13.00 -20.27
CA ASN A 167 14.18 -11.64 -20.52
C ASN A 167 13.35 -10.62 -19.73
N ALA A 168 13.82 -9.36 -19.63
CA ALA A 168 13.17 -8.33 -18.83
C ALA A 168 11.68 -8.12 -19.16
N LEU A 169 11.31 -8.16 -20.45
CA LEU A 169 9.92 -7.98 -20.87
C LEU A 169 9.04 -9.16 -20.44
N GLN A 170 9.57 -10.39 -20.55
CA GLN A 170 8.87 -11.59 -20.11
C GLN A 170 8.70 -11.60 -18.59
N ALA A 171 9.73 -11.22 -17.83
CA ALA A 171 9.66 -11.10 -16.37
C ALA A 171 8.61 -10.08 -15.94
N VAL A 172 8.59 -8.89 -16.55
CA VAL A 172 7.57 -7.87 -16.27
C VAL A 172 6.15 -8.39 -16.58
N ARG A 173 5.97 -9.04 -17.73
CA ARG A 173 4.66 -9.61 -18.09
C ARG A 173 4.20 -10.69 -17.09
N GLN A 174 5.12 -11.52 -16.60
CA GLN A 174 4.81 -12.55 -15.60
C GLN A 174 4.37 -11.91 -14.29
N ILE A 175 5.11 -10.93 -13.80
CA ILE A 175 4.75 -10.17 -12.58
C ILE A 175 3.40 -9.47 -12.75
N CYS A 176 3.15 -8.80 -13.88
CA CYS A 176 1.86 -8.16 -14.16
C CYS A 176 0.71 -9.17 -14.15
N ARG A 177 0.91 -10.37 -14.73
CA ARG A 177 -0.10 -11.43 -14.73
C ARG A 177 -0.40 -11.90 -13.31
N PHE A 178 0.63 -12.16 -12.50
CA PHE A 178 0.47 -12.53 -11.10
C PHE A 178 -0.29 -11.47 -10.31
N ILE A 179 0.13 -10.21 -10.39
CA ILE A 179 -0.54 -9.09 -9.68
C ILE A 179 -2.00 -8.96 -10.13
N SER A 180 -2.28 -9.07 -11.44
CA SER A 180 -3.66 -9.01 -11.96
C SER A 180 -4.52 -10.15 -11.43
N GLY A 181 -3.95 -11.34 -11.21
CA GLY A 181 -4.64 -12.48 -10.58
C GLY A 181 -5.06 -12.21 -9.14
N LEU A 182 -4.30 -11.41 -8.40
CA LEU A 182 -4.63 -11.08 -7.00
C LEU A 182 -5.89 -10.18 -6.86
N TRP A 183 -6.34 -9.54 -7.93
CA TRP A 183 -7.52 -8.66 -7.95
C TRP A 183 -8.81 -9.36 -8.39
N GLN A 184 -8.75 -10.64 -8.72
CA GLN A 184 -9.91 -11.46 -9.09
C GLN A 184 -10.56 -12.06 -7.85
#